data_471e5b6df6fe1d0d5d940d294971e2a1
#
_entry.id   471e5b6df6fe1d0d5d940d294971e2a1
#
_cell.length_a   1.000
_cell.length_b   1.000
_cell.length_c   1.000
_cell.angle_alpha   90.00
_cell.angle_beta   90.00
_cell.angle_gamma   90.00
#
_symmetry.space_group_name_H-M   'P 1'
#
loop_
_entity.id
_entity.type
_entity.pdbx_description
1 polymer ?
#
loop_
_entity_poly.entity_id
_entity_poly.type
_entity_poly.pdbx_seq_one_letter_code
_entity_poly.pdbx_strand_id
1 'polypeptide(L)'
;MYSYDFKAVGYPFRLYSGKNAIDKLPDEVARHRARRAFVVCGRTVSRKTPLIERIRKLLGSSLAGVFDEIDKDTSHSSVLRATEAARAAGADLVIGVGAGSVIQGARIVTILLAEKRPLDELITRYPEHGPAISPKLSEPKLPIINVLTAPTTAQNRAGSRMKEDESSRGMEFFDPKTRPAAIFWDADALLTAPLSLIRTGAATIFCRCVMNLGGVAVNPLVEGNRLQAFRLAAGALPRIGDTSDPSLRVELCAATLLQNREADDGGTQFERHWAGRVIYAFSTALFSVFPGVGQGEGTSAVAGTVLRQLGTRDPEAMVRMARALDVWGDGTLIDEAPFRVADALDTVLHSLGMPTRLSALRISRAELPRVVEHSLRNFNADPEREFVRERELLSHVLNAAW
;
A
#
# COMPACT_ATOMS: atom_id res chain seq x y z
N MET A 1 -19.36 -20.94 -4.30
CA MET A 1 -18.94 -21.72 -5.51
C MET A 1 -17.91 -20.87 -6.24
N TYR A 2 -16.78 -21.47 -6.70
CA TYR A 2 -15.78 -20.71 -7.44
C TYR A 2 -16.27 -20.31 -8.83
N SER A 3 -15.86 -19.13 -9.28
CA SER A 3 -15.93 -18.79 -10.69
C SER A 3 -14.85 -19.56 -11.46
N TYR A 4 -15.24 -20.22 -12.52
CA TYR A 4 -14.30 -20.89 -13.46
C TYR A 4 -14.03 -20.03 -14.68
N ASP A 5 -14.76 -18.93 -14.84
CA ASP A 5 -14.55 -17.96 -15.91
C ASP A 5 -13.75 -16.77 -15.36
N PHE A 6 -12.43 -16.84 -15.51
CA PHE A 6 -11.53 -15.78 -15.09
C PHE A 6 -10.29 -15.74 -15.98
N LYS A 7 -9.64 -14.58 -16.02
CA LYS A 7 -8.38 -14.35 -16.73
C LYS A 7 -7.30 -13.95 -15.71
N ALA A 8 -6.27 -14.77 -15.60
CA ALA A 8 -5.07 -14.44 -14.83
C ALA A 8 -3.95 -13.92 -15.76
N VAL A 9 -3.17 -12.96 -15.29
CA VAL A 9 -2.04 -12.37 -16.02
C VAL A 9 -0.81 -12.33 -15.11
N GLY A 10 0.26 -13.00 -15.51
CA GLY A 10 1.54 -12.93 -14.83
C GLY A 10 2.36 -11.73 -15.30
N TYR A 11 2.81 -10.89 -14.40
CA TYR A 11 3.81 -9.86 -14.67
C TYR A 11 5.18 -10.40 -14.21
N PRO A 12 6.15 -10.58 -15.14
CA PRO A 12 7.43 -11.16 -14.77
C PRO A 12 8.24 -10.22 -13.88
N PHE A 13 8.63 -10.70 -12.72
CA PHE A 13 9.64 -10.08 -11.86
C PHE A 13 10.43 -11.17 -11.13
N ARG A 14 11.61 -10.81 -10.64
CA ARG A 14 12.40 -11.69 -9.78
C ARG A 14 12.31 -11.26 -8.34
N LEU A 15 12.20 -12.21 -7.44
CA LEU A 15 12.22 -11.98 -6.01
C LEU A 15 13.47 -12.63 -5.41
N TYR A 16 14.24 -11.81 -4.70
CA TYR A 16 15.39 -12.25 -3.93
C TYR A 16 15.10 -12.05 -2.45
N SER A 17 15.18 -13.11 -1.66
CA SER A 17 14.91 -13.07 -0.23
C SER A 17 16.03 -13.76 0.56
N GLY A 18 16.37 -13.22 1.72
CA GLY A 18 17.29 -13.83 2.65
C GLY A 18 18.46 -12.92 3.04
N LYS A 19 19.41 -13.51 3.77
CA LYS A 19 20.64 -12.82 4.16
C LYS A 19 21.47 -12.53 2.92
N ASN A 20 21.92 -11.28 2.79
CA ASN A 20 22.73 -10.83 1.64
C ASN A 20 22.02 -10.96 0.28
N ALA A 21 20.69 -10.96 0.24
CA ALA A 21 19.96 -11.01 -1.02
C ALA A 21 20.36 -9.86 -1.96
N ILE A 22 20.70 -8.69 -1.41
CA ILE A 22 21.12 -7.49 -2.15
C ILE A 22 22.43 -7.68 -2.94
N ASP A 23 23.24 -8.68 -2.62
CA ASP A 23 24.48 -8.98 -3.37
C ASP A 23 24.20 -9.42 -4.81
N LYS A 24 22.94 -9.78 -5.12
CA LYS A 24 22.46 -10.05 -6.49
C LYS A 24 22.02 -8.80 -7.26
N LEU A 25 22.11 -7.60 -6.65
CA LEU A 25 21.71 -6.35 -7.30
C LEU A 25 22.52 -6.06 -8.58
N PRO A 26 23.86 -6.25 -8.62
CA PRO A 26 24.64 -6.07 -9.85
C PRO A 26 24.19 -7.00 -10.98
N ASP A 27 23.84 -8.25 -10.66
CA ASP A 27 23.35 -9.23 -11.66
C ASP A 27 22.04 -8.74 -12.30
N GLU A 28 21.14 -8.13 -11.51
CA GLU A 28 19.89 -7.58 -12.04
C GLU A 28 20.10 -6.30 -12.85
N VAL A 29 20.99 -5.41 -12.43
CA VAL A 29 21.35 -4.21 -13.21
C VAL A 29 21.94 -4.64 -14.58
N ALA A 30 22.87 -5.62 -14.59
CA ALA A 30 23.46 -6.17 -15.81
C ALA A 30 22.43 -6.84 -16.71
N ARG A 31 21.45 -7.57 -16.15
CA ARG A 31 20.36 -8.21 -16.89
C ARG A 31 19.53 -7.23 -17.70
N HIS A 32 19.33 -6.03 -17.16
CA HIS A 32 18.65 -4.92 -17.85
C HIS A 32 19.58 -4.13 -18.78
N ARG A 33 20.86 -4.54 -18.90
CA ARG A 33 21.89 -3.85 -19.67
C ARG A 33 22.09 -2.40 -19.24
N ALA A 34 21.72 -2.11 -17.99
CA ALA A 34 21.82 -0.77 -17.43
C ALA A 34 23.29 -0.46 -17.06
N ARG A 35 23.70 0.76 -17.33
CA ARG A 35 25.05 1.28 -17.02
C ARG A 35 24.99 2.51 -16.15
N ARG A 36 23.80 3.05 -15.94
CA ARG A 36 23.55 4.30 -15.23
C ARG A 36 22.37 4.12 -14.27
N ALA A 37 22.49 3.14 -13.36
CA ALA A 37 21.48 2.89 -12.32
C ALA A 37 21.40 4.10 -11.38
N PHE A 38 20.19 4.55 -11.08
CA PHE A 38 19.94 5.69 -10.20
C PHE A 38 19.13 5.26 -8.98
N VAL A 39 19.68 5.53 -7.78
CA VAL A 39 19.01 5.19 -6.52
C VAL A 39 18.10 6.32 -6.06
N VAL A 40 16.89 5.96 -5.66
CA VAL A 40 15.93 6.86 -5.02
C VAL A 40 15.64 6.32 -3.62
N CYS A 41 15.86 7.11 -2.57
CA CYS A 41 15.62 6.72 -1.18
C CYS A 41 15.20 7.91 -0.31
N GLY A 42 14.94 7.67 0.97
CA GLY A 42 14.67 8.71 1.95
C GLY A 42 15.89 8.96 2.85
N ARG A 43 15.94 10.15 3.48
CA ARG A 43 17.05 10.59 4.35
C ARG A 43 17.42 9.61 5.46
N THR A 44 16.44 8.96 6.06
CA THR A 44 16.69 7.98 7.14
C THR A 44 17.50 6.80 6.65
N VAL A 45 17.14 6.23 5.50
CA VAL A 45 17.85 5.09 4.91
C VAL A 45 19.27 5.48 4.53
N SER A 46 19.44 6.63 3.89
CA SER A 46 20.75 7.10 3.46
C SER A 46 21.69 7.47 4.61
N ARG A 47 21.17 8.18 5.63
CA ARG A 47 21.99 8.81 6.66
C ARG A 47 22.12 8.01 7.95
N LYS A 48 21.18 7.08 8.22
CA LYS A 48 21.13 6.33 9.49
C LYS A 48 21.36 4.83 9.34
N THR A 49 21.61 4.36 8.10
CA THR A 49 21.88 2.95 7.83
C THR A 49 23.06 2.78 6.87
N PRO A 50 23.77 1.64 6.90
CA PRO A 50 24.87 1.38 5.97
C PRO A 50 24.40 0.96 4.58
N LEU A 51 23.07 0.89 4.32
CA LEU A 51 22.50 0.25 3.15
C LEU A 51 22.89 0.93 1.85
N ILE A 52 22.83 2.27 1.78
CA ILE A 52 23.17 3.01 0.57
C ILE A 52 24.68 2.90 0.27
N GLU A 53 25.53 2.91 1.29
CA GLU A 53 26.96 2.71 1.08
C GLU A 53 27.27 1.29 0.58
N ARG A 54 26.57 0.26 1.10
CA ARG A 54 26.66 -1.10 0.57
C ARG A 54 26.25 -1.15 -0.92
N ILE A 55 25.16 -0.49 -1.28
CA ILE A 55 24.71 -0.42 -2.70
C ILE A 55 25.77 0.28 -3.57
N ARG A 56 26.36 1.37 -3.09
CA ARG A 56 27.44 2.08 -3.81
C ARG A 56 28.62 1.14 -4.11
N LYS A 57 29.05 0.38 -3.13
CA LYS A 57 30.14 -0.61 -3.29
C LYS A 57 29.80 -1.71 -4.27
N LEU A 58 28.56 -2.24 -4.19
CA LEU A 58 28.10 -3.32 -5.08
C LEU A 58 28.02 -2.86 -6.55
N LEU A 59 27.48 -1.67 -6.81
CA LEU A 59 27.24 -1.18 -8.17
C LEU A 59 28.47 -0.50 -8.81
N GLY A 60 29.37 0.03 -8.00
CA GLY A 60 30.58 0.71 -8.50
C GLY A 60 30.29 1.74 -9.58
N SER A 61 30.92 1.60 -10.74
CA SER A 61 30.75 2.53 -11.88
C SER A 61 29.38 2.48 -12.56
N SER A 62 28.58 1.44 -12.31
CA SER A 62 27.20 1.34 -12.81
C SER A 62 26.22 2.22 -12.04
N LEU A 63 26.60 2.79 -10.89
CA LEU A 63 25.78 3.73 -10.13
C LEU A 63 25.99 5.16 -10.64
N ALA A 64 24.98 5.72 -11.29
CA ALA A 64 25.01 7.09 -11.81
C ALA A 64 24.76 8.18 -10.74
N GLY A 65 24.01 7.84 -9.70
CA GLY A 65 23.70 8.77 -8.64
C GLY A 65 22.73 8.25 -7.59
N VAL A 66 22.55 9.05 -6.55
CA VAL A 66 21.61 8.77 -5.44
C VAL A 66 20.86 10.06 -5.13
N PHE A 67 19.53 9.98 -5.10
CA PHE A 67 18.66 10.99 -4.51
C PHE A 67 18.08 10.45 -3.20
N ASP A 68 18.40 11.11 -2.09
CA ASP A 68 18.09 10.60 -0.73
C ASP A 68 17.06 11.45 0.02
N GLU A 69 16.27 12.25 -0.70
CA GLU A 69 15.33 13.19 -0.11
C GLU A 69 13.87 12.96 -0.50
N ILE A 70 13.47 11.72 -0.81
CA ILE A 70 12.03 11.41 -0.91
C ILE A 70 11.41 11.57 0.46
N ASP A 71 10.43 12.44 0.53
CA ASP A 71 9.70 12.72 1.76
C ASP A 71 8.67 11.64 2.08
N LYS A 72 8.25 11.59 3.35
CA LYS A 72 7.06 10.83 3.75
C LYS A 72 5.88 11.28 2.89
N ASP A 73 5.01 10.36 2.52
CA ASP A 73 3.81 10.56 1.71
C ASP A 73 4.10 10.92 0.23
N THR A 74 5.37 10.79 -0.22
CA THR A 74 5.74 10.99 -1.61
C THR A 74 5.38 12.41 -2.08
N SER A 75 5.93 13.45 -1.44
CA SER A 75 5.60 14.85 -1.76
C SER A 75 5.95 15.21 -3.21
N HIS A 76 5.13 16.06 -3.82
CA HIS A 76 5.30 16.52 -5.20
C HIS A 76 6.67 17.14 -5.41
N SER A 77 7.08 18.07 -4.54
CA SER A 77 8.38 18.72 -4.63
C SER A 77 9.56 17.74 -4.54
N SER A 78 9.50 16.73 -3.66
CA SER A 78 10.59 15.75 -3.55
C SER A 78 10.69 14.85 -4.78
N VAL A 79 9.55 14.46 -5.37
CA VAL A 79 9.52 13.65 -6.60
C VAL A 79 10.03 14.41 -7.80
N LEU A 80 9.68 15.69 -7.95
CA LEU A 80 10.22 16.55 -9.03
C LEU A 80 11.73 16.67 -8.93
N ARG A 81 12.28 16.98 -7.74
CA ARG A 81 13.75 17.05 -7.55
C ARG A 81 14.42 15.70 -7.86
N ALA A 82 13.82 14.58 -7.45
CA ALA A 82 14.33 13.25 -7.77
C ALA A 82 14.34 12.99 -9.28
N THR A 83 13.29 13.43 -9.99
CA THR A 83 13.18 13.30 -11.45
C THR A 83 14.27 14.10 -12.17
N GLU A 84 14.47 15.36 -11.77
CA GLU A 84 15.53 16.19 -12.36
C GLU A 84 16.93 15.62 -12.08
N ALA A 85 17.19 15.15 -10.85
CA ALA A 85 18.46 14.52 -10.51
C ALA A 85 18.71 13.23 -11.33
N ALA A 86 17.69 12.40 -11.51
CA ALA A 86 17.78 11.18 -12.33
C ALA A 86 18.00 11.52 -13.82
N ARG A 87 17.34 12.57 -14.34
CA ARG A 87 17.49 13.06 -15.70
C ARG A 87 18.92 13.61 -15.93
N ALA A 88 19.41 14.44 -15.03
CA ALA A 88 20.78 15.00 -15.11
C ALA A 88 21.84 13.89 -15.01
N ALA A 89 21.59 12.84 -14.24
CA ALA A 89 22.44 11.66 -14.16
C ALA A 89 22.35 10.77 -15.40
N GLY A 90 21.44 11.01 -16.35
CA GLY A 90 21.22 10.14 -17.51
C GLY A 90 20.81 8.72 -17.11
N ALA A 91 19.95 8.58 -16.11
CA ALA A 91 19.54 7.29 -15.57
C ALA A 91 18.90 6.40 -16.65
N ASP A 92 19.28 5.12 -16.70
CA ASP A 92 18.72 4.08 -17.56
C ASP A 92 18.02 2.95 -16.78
N LEU A 93 18.08 3.01 -15.43
CA LEU A 93 17.39 2.13 -14.49
C LEU A 93 17.20 2.86 -13.16
N VAL A 94 16.05 2.67 -12.50
CA VAL A 94 15.76 3.26 -11.19
C VAL A 94 15.71 2.19 -10.11
N ILE A 95 16.40 2.41 -9.00
CA ILE A 95 16.39 1.54 -7.81
C ILE A 95 15.72 2.28 -6.67
N GLY A 96 14.51 1.85 -6.30
CA GLY A 96 13.81 2.33 -5.11
C GLY A 96 14.31 1.60 -3.86
N VAL A 97 14.94 2.32 -2.92
CA VAL A 97 15.46 1.74 -1.66
C VAL A 97 14.70 2.31 -0.48
N GLY A 98 13.71 1.60 0.01
CA GLY A 98 12.88 2.13 1.10
C GLY A 98 11.56 1.40 1.32
N ALA A 99 10.63 2.08 1.98
CA ALA A 99 9.26 1.65 2.19
C ALA A 99 8.29 2.33 1.19
N GLY A 100 7.01 2.31 1.49
CA GLY A 100 5.93 2.70 0.59
C GLY A 100 6.12 4.02 -0.17
N SER A 101 6.46 5.12 0.51
CA SER A 101 6.64 6.43 -0.12
C SER A 101 7.77 6.43 -1.16
N VAL A 102 8.89 5.79 -0.84
CA VAL A 102 10.04 5.70 -1.75
C VAL A 102 9.70 4.85 -2.97
N ILE A 103 9.06 3.69 -2.76
CA ILE A 103 8.68 2.78 -3.84
C ILE A 103 7.65 3.44 -4.78
N GLN A 104 6.72 4.22 -4.25
CA GLN A 104 5.79 5.02 -5.05
C GLN A 104 6.52 6.14 -5.79
N GLY A 105 7.41 6.86 -5.09
CA GLY A 105 8.23 7.91 -5.69
C GLY A 105 9.08 7.42 -6.86
N ALA A 106 9.74 6.27 -6.71
CA ALA A 106 10.54 5.67 -7.78
C ALA A 106 9.71 5.39 -9.05
N ARG A 107 8.47 4.91 -8.90
CA ARG A 107 7.55 4.72 -10.04
C ARG A 107 7.16 6.03 -10.70
N ILE A 108 6.82 7.06 -9.90
CA ILE A 108 6.43 8.36 -10.45
C ILE A 108 7.62 9.02 -11.14
N VAL A 109 8.83 8.91 -10.59
CA VAL A 109 10.06 9.36 -11.25
C VAL A 109 10.20 8.74 -12.64
N THR A 110 9.98 7.42 -12.80
CA THR A 110 10.05 6.78 -14.12
C THR A 110 8.94 7.23 -15.07
N ILE A 111 7.75 7.56 -14.55
CA ILE A 111 6.68 8.16 -15.36
C ILE A 111 7.10 9.55 -15.86
N LEU A 112 7.56 10.42 -14.96
CA LEU A 112 7.94 11.80 -15.29
C LEU A 112 9.23 11.91 -16.13
N LEU A 113 10.09 10.90 -16.12
CA LEU A 113 11.22 10.79 -17.03
C LEU A 113 10.79 10.50 -18.47
N ALA A 114 9.76 9.68 -18.62
CA ALA A 114 9.31 9.19 -19.92
C ALA A 114 8.24 10.08 -20.59
N GLU A 115 7.24 10.49 -19.81
CA GLU A 115 6.10 11.24 -20.34
C GLU A 115 6.45 12.74 -20.43
N LYS A 116 6.13 13.35 -21.57
CA LYS A 116 6.39 14.79 -21.82
C LYS A 116 5.16 15.67 -21.64
N ARG A 117 4.01 15.06 -21.34
CA ARG A 117 2.75 15.76 -21.13
C ARG A 117 2.73 16.51 -19.80
N PRO A 118 1.91 17.55 -19.65
CA PRO A 118 1.66 18.21 -18.38
C PRO A 118 1.21 17.24 -17.29
N LEU A 119 1.54 17.53 -16.03
CA LEU A 119 1.27 16.66 -14.89
C LEU A 119 -0.22 16.30 -14.73
N ASP A 120 -1.11 17.26 -14.94
CA ASP A 120 -2.56 17.11 -14.86
C ASP A 120 -3.14 16.14 -15.90
N GLU A 121 -2.43 15.90 -17.00
CA GLU A 121 -2.78 14.89 -17.99
C GLU A 121 -2.27 13.49 -17.65
N LEU A 122 -1.38 13.36 -16.69
CA LEU A 122 -0.77 12.09 -16.27
C LEU A 122 -1.47 11.46 -15.07
N ILE A 123 -2.30 12.20 -14.35
CA ILE A 123 -2.97 11.77 -13.13
C ILE A 123 -4.41 11.35 -13.37
N THR A 124 -4.94 10.51 -12.46
CA THR A 124 -6.37 10.17 -12.43
C THR A 124 -7.22 11.41 -12.19
N ARG A 125 -8.23 11.61 -13.02
CA ARG A 125 -9.16 12.73 -12.96
C ARG A 125 -10.49 12.28 -12.37
N TYR A 126 -11.11 13.18 -11.62
CA TYR A 126 -12.40 12.97 -10.96
C TYR A 126 -13.40 14.00 -11.52
N PRO A 127 -14.08 13.68 -12.65
CA PRO A 127 -15.06 14.60 -13.24
C PRO A 127 -16.23 14.83 -12.28
N GLU A 128 -16.98 15.90 -12.48
CA GLU A 128 -18.16 16.20 -11.66
C GLU A 128 -19.20 15.08 -11.72
N HIS A 129 -19.40 14.52 -12.92
CA HIS A 129 -20.30 13.39 -13.17
C HIS A 129 -19.55 12.21 -13.78
N GLY A 130 -19.97 10.98 -13.44
CA GLY A 130 -19.42 9.74 -13.97
C GLY A 130 -18.20 9.22 -13.20
N PRO A 131 -17.61 8.11 -13.68
CA PRO A 131 -16.50 7.43 -13.00
C PRO A 131 -15.19 8.23 -13.04
N ALA A 132 -14.26 7.86 -12.19
CA ALA A 132 -12.90 8.38 -12.23
C ALA A 132 -12.18 7.88 -13.50
N ILE A 133 -11.36 8.75 -14.09
CA ILE A 133 -10.67 8.47 -15.35
C ILE A 133 -9.19 8.43 -15.13
N SER A 134 -8.58 7.24 -15.23
CA SER A 134 -7.12 7.09 -15.21
C SER A 134 -6.59 7.14 -16.64
N PRO A 135 -5.68 8.09 -16.98
CA PRO A 135 -5.18 8.24 -18.33
C PRO A 135 -4.29 7.04 -18.72
N LYS A 136 -4.35 6.63 -19.97
CA LYS A 136 -3.42 5.66 -20.53
C LYS A 136 -2.09 6.35 -20.85
N LEU A 137 -1.02 5.90 -20.21
CA LEU A 137 0.35 6.36 -20.45
C LEU A 137 1.00 5.47 -21.52
N SER A 138 1.58 6.06 -22.57
CA SER A 138 2.04 5.32 -23.75
C SER A 138 3.55 5.08 -23.76
N GLU A 139 4.34 6.03 -23.24
CA GLU A 139 5.78 5.98 -23.36
C GLU A 139 6.40 4.77 -22.64
N PRO A 140 7.49 4.19 -23.17
CA PRO A 140 8.28 3.18 -22.46
C PRO A 140 8.80 3.71 -21.13
N LYS A 141 8.89 2.86 -20.13
CA LYS A 141 9.40 3.22 -18.79
C LYS A 141 10.75 2.55 -18.53
N LEU A 142 11.61 3.24 -17.80
CA LEU A 142 12.85 2.64 -17.31
C LEU A 142 12.53 1.46 -16.38
N PRO A 143 13.35 0.39 -16.39
CA PRO A 143 13.20 -0.71 -15.45
C PRO A 143 13.33 -0.21 -14.00
N ILE A 144 12.53 -0.80 -13.10
CA ILE A 144 12.54 -0.49 -11.68
C ILE A 144 12.97 -1.71 -10.89
N ILE A 145 13.88 -1.53 -9.96
CA ILE A 145 14.24 -2.52 -8.94
C ILE A 145 13.86 -1.97 -7.57
N ASN A 146 13.18 -2.78 -6.75
CA ASN A 146 12.79 -2.39 -5.39
C ASN A 146 13.61 -3.14 -4.36
N VAL A 147 14.32 -2.41 -3.49
CA VAL A 147 14.97 -2.93 -2.27
C VAL A 147 14.14 -2.47 -1.08
N LEU A 148 13.43 -3.40 -0.44
CA LEU A 148 12.51 -3.04 0.63
C LEU A 148 13.25 -2.88 1.96
N THR A 149 12.93 -1.81 2.69
CA THR A 149 13.36 -1.61 4.09
C THR A 149 12.25 -1.88 5.09
N ALA A 150 11.00 -2.03 4.63
CA ALA A 150 9.87 -2.45 5.45
C ALA A 150 8.83 -3.14 4.57
N PRO A 151 7.97 -4.01 5.14
CA PRO A 151 6.80 -4.54 4.47
C PRO A 151 5.92 -3.41 3.93
N THR A 152 5.54 -3.49 2.66
CA THR A 152 4.73 -2.45 2.02
C THR A 152 3.82 -3.02 0.94
N THR A 153 2.58 -2.53 0.91
CA THR A 153 1.62 -2.86 -0.16
C THR A 153 2.00 -2.23 -1.51
N ALA A 154 2.99 -1.34 -1.53
CA ALA A 154 3.46 -0.71 -2.76
C ALA A 154 4.40 -1.60 -3.59
N GLN A 155 4.96 -2.69 -3.04
CA GLN A 155 6.15 -3.37 -3.56
C GLN A 155 6.06 -3.87 -5.02
N ASN A 156 4.91 -4.40 -5.46
CA ASN A 156 4.72 -5.00 -6.80
C ASN A 156 3.52 -4.39 -7.57
N ARG A 157 3.02 -3.23 -7.14
CA ARG A 157 1.92 -2.54 -7.80
C ARG A 157 2.38 -1.66 -8.96
N ALA A 158 1.41 -1.29 -9.82
CA ALA A 158 1.57 -0.30 -10.89
C ALA A 158 1.03 1.09 -10.50
N GLY A 159 0.12 1.14 -9.55
CA GLY A 159 -0.44 2.40 -9.05
C GLY A 159 0.48 3.09 -8.05
N SER A 160 0.52 4.41 -8.10
CA SER A 160 1.26 5.27 -7.18
C SER A 160 0.47 6.51 -6.84
N ARG A 161 0.69 7.06 -5.65
CA ARG A 161 0.09 8.30 -5.22
C ARG A 161 1.19 9.27 -4.80
N MET A 162 1.08 10.48 -5.28
CA MET A 162 1.90 11.62 -4.89
C MET A 162 1.04 12.62 -4.14
N LYS A 163 1.58 13.26 -3.13
CA LYS A 163 0.88 14.26 -2.34
C LYS A 163 1.25 15.65 -2.84
N GLU A 164 0.26 16.46 -3.16
CA GLU A 164 0.44 17.88 -3.42
C GLU A 164 0.85 18.61 -2.14
N ASP A 165 1.88 19.43 -2.20
CA ASP A 165 2.50 19.98 -0.99
C ASP A 165 1.57 20.92 -0.21
N GLU A 166 0.84 21.78 -0.92
CA GLU A 166 -0.02 22.80 -0.28
C GLU A 166 -1.38 22.24 0.16
N SER A 167 -2.10 21.60 -0.76
CA SER A 167 -3.48 21.14 -0.51
C SER A 167 -3.58 19.78 0.19
N SER A 168 -2.47 19.04 0.28
CA SER A 168 -2.44 17.62 0.68
C SER A 168 -3.28 16.70 -0.22
N ARG A 169 -3.72 17.18 -1.38
CA ARG A 169 -4.46 16.39 -2.37
C ARG A 169 -3.60 15.26 -2.90
N GLY A 170 -4.17 14.06 -2.99
CA GLY A 170 -3.51 12.94 -3.66
C GLY A 170 -3.63 13.07 -5.18
N MET A 171 -2.50 12.95 -5.86
CA MET A 171 -2.40 12.79 -7.30
C MET A 171 -2.09 11.34 -7.60
N GLU A 172 -2.99 10.64 -8.25
CA GLU A 172 -2.88 9.20 -8.50
C GLU A 172 -2.43 8.93 -9.92
N PHE A 173 -1.41 8.07 -10.04
CA PHE A 173 -0.83 7.61 -11.29
C PHE A 173 -1.04 6.12 -11.45
N PHE A 174 -1.22 5.66 -12.66
CA PHE A 174 -1.28 4.24 -12.97
C PHE A 174 -0.61 3.95 -14.32
N ASP A 175 0.42 3.12 -14.29
CA ASP A 175 1.02 2.56 -15.50
C ASP A 175 1.58 1.14 -15.23
N PRO A 176 1.02 0.09 -15.85
CA PRO A 176 1.52 -1.29 -15.67
C PRO A 176 3.01 -1.46 -15.96
N LYS A 177 3.60 -0.61 -16.82
CA LYS A 177 5.02 -0.61 -17.17
C LYS A 177 5.94 -0.17 -16.02
N THR A 178 5.37 0.38 -14.91
CA THR A 178 6.13 0.76 -13.71
C THR A 178 6.18 -0.35 -12.66
N ARG A 179 5.65 -1.55 -12.95
CA ARG A 179 5.85 -2.70 -12.07
C ARG A 179 7.34 -3.03 -11.99
N PRO A 180 7.86 -3.42 -10.80
CA PRO A 180 9.28 -3.69 -10.65
C PRO A 180 9.69 -4.92 -11.45
N ALA A 181 10.88 -4.88 -12.04
CA ALA A 181 11.52 -6.02 -12.67
C ALA A 181 12.15 -6.98 -11.66
N ALA A 182 12.57 -6.45 -10.50
CA ALA A 182 13.06 -7.25 -9.39
C ALA A 182 12.69 -6.61 -8.04
N ILE A 183 12.53 -7.46 -7.02
CA ILE A 183 12.25 -7.08 -5.63
C ILE A 183 13.25 -7.79 -4.72
N PHE A 184 13.81 -7.06 -3.78
CA PHE A 184 14.75 -7.57 -2.80
C PHE A 184 14.17 -7.47 -1.38
N TRP A 185 14.05 -8.62 -0.71
CA TRP A 185 13.76 -8.77 0.70
C TRP A 185 15.06 -9.16 1.43
N ASP A 186 16.01 -8.25 1.40
CA ASP A 186 17.29 -8.45 2.10
C ASP A 186 17.06 -8.32 3.61
N ALA A 187 17.56 -9.31 4.39
CA ALA A 187 17.33 -9.37 5.81
C ALA A 187 17.83 -8.11 6.53
N ASP A 188 19.03 -7.65 6.22
CA ASP A 188 19.63 -6.48 6.86
C ASP A 188 18.90 -5.20 6.45
N ALA A 189 18.48 -5.09 5.18
CA ALA A 189 17.68 -3.97 4.72
C ALA A 189 16.33 -3.88 5.43
N LEU A 190 15.62 -5.00 5.57
CA LEU A 190 14.34 -5.06 6.29
C LEU A 190 14.47 -4.75 7.77
N LEU A 191 15.60 -5.10 8.41
CA LEU A 191 15.87 -4.80 9.82
C LEU A 191 16.18 -3.32 10.09
N THR A 192 16.38 -2.49 9.05
CA THR A 192 16.59 -1.04 9.22
C THR A 192 15.34 -0.29 9.67
N ALA A 193 14.14 -0.84 9.44
CA ALA A 193 12.89 -0.19 9.83
C ALA A 193 12.67 -0.22 11.34
N PRO A 194 12.30 0.91 11.98
CA PRO A 194 11.99 0.94 13.40
C PRO A 194 10.70 0.17 13.71
N LEU A 195 10.60 -0.34 14.94
CA LEU A 195 9.45 -1.14 15.40
C LEU A 195 8.12 -0.41 15.22
N SER A 196 8.07 0.91 15.40
CA SER A 196 6.86 1.70 15.18
C SER A 196 6.35 1.59 13.74
N LEU A 197 7.25 1.64 12.76
CA LEU A 197 6.89 1.48 11.34
C LEU A 197 6.43 0.04 11.04
N ILE A 198 7.03 -0.95 11.69
CA ILE A 198 6.60 -2.36 11.51
C ILE A 198 5.22 -2.58 12.12
N ARG A 199 4.93 -2.03 13.31
CA ARG A 199 3.61 -2.14 13.94
C ARG A 199 2.50 -1.51 13.11
N THR A 200 2.67 -0.27 12.65
CA THR A 200 1.67 0.40 11.80
C THR A 200 1.51 -0.31 10.45
N GLY A 201 2.61 -0.80 9.87
CA GLY A 201 2.58 -1.63 8.66
C GLY A 201 1.81 -2.94 8.87
N ALA A 202 2.11 -3.68 9.93
CA ALA A 202 1.44 -4.94 10.27
C ALA A 202 -0.06 -4.75 10.51
N ALA A 203 -0.47 -3.68 11.21
CA ALA A 203 -1.87 -3.33 11.41
C ALA A 203 -2.59 -3.11 10.07
N THR A 204 -1.99 -2.32 9.17
CA THR A 204 -2.53 -2.09 7.81
C THR A 204 -2.65 -3.40 7.02
N ILE A 205 -1.60 -4.23 7.05
CA ILE A 205 -1.54 -5.49 6.31
C ILE A 205 -2.60 -6.46 6.84
N PHE A 206 -2.67 -6.64 8.16
CA PHE A 206 -3.64 -7.53 8.79
C PHE A 206 -5.08 -7.11 8.52
N CYS A 207 -5.44 -5.86 8.78
CA CYS A 207 -6.79 -5.34 8.48
C CYS A 207 -7.16 -5.56 7.03
N ARG A 208 -6.23 -5.32 6.11
CA ARG A 208 -6.48 -5.51 4.68
C ARG A 208 -6.64 -6.98 4.33
N CYS A 209 -5.87 -7.90 4.93
CA CYS A 209 -6.07 -9.34 4.75
C CYS A 209 -7.48 -9.75 5.18
N VAL A 210 -7.93 -9.30 6.37
CA VAL A 210 -9.29 -9.59 6.86
C VAL A 210 -10.35 -9.04 5.90
N MET A 211 -10.23 -7.77 5.47
CA MET A 211 -11.18 -7.17 4.52
C MET A 211 -11.23 -7.92 3.18
N ASN A 212 -10.08 -8.39 2.67
CA ASN A 212 -10.04 -9.14 1.42
C ASN A 212 -10.77 -10.51 1.52
N LEU A 213 -10.76 -11.15 2.68
CA LEU A 213 -11.54 -12.40 2.91
C LEU A 213 -13.05 -12.19 2.77
N GLY A 214 -13.54 -10.97 2.99
CA GLY A 214 -14.93 -10.59 2.75
C GLY A 214 -15.34 -10.48 1.28
N GLY A 215 -14.40 -10.41 0.34
CA GLY A 215 -14.71 -10.25 -1.09
C GLY A 215 -15.47 -11.43 -1.69
N VAL A 216 -16.47 -11.12 -2.56
CA VAL A 216 -17.48 -12.09 -3.02
C VAL A 216 -17.06 -12.89 -4.24
N ALA A 217 -16.38 -12.29 -5.20
CA ALA A 217 -15.94 -13.00 -6.41
C ALA A 217 -14.62 -13.70 -6.16
N VAL A 218 -14.64 -15.00 -6.21
CA VAL A 218 -13.50 -15.83 -5.83
C VAL A 218 -13.29 -16.90 -6.87
N ASN A 219 -12.11 -16.94 -7.45
CA ASN A 219 -11.57 -18.08 -8.14
C ASN A 219 -10.51 -18.77 -7.26
N PRO A 220 -10.09 -20.00 -7.57
CA PRO A 220 -9.17 -20.74 -6.69
C PRO A 220 -7.82 -20.04 -6.44
N LEU A 221 -7.31 -19.24 -7.40
CA LEU A 221 -6.05 -18.50 -7.24
C LEU A 221 -6.21 -17.36 -6.25
N VAL A 222 -7.27 -16.57 -6.42
CA VAL A 222 -7.59 -15.43 -5.54
C VAL A 222 -7.82 -15.90 -4.11
N GLU A 223 -8.60 -16.98 -3.91
CA GLU A 223 -8.84 -17.50 -2.58
C GLU A 223 -7.56 -18.01 -1.91
N GLY A 224 -6.75 -18.79 -2.63
CA GLY A 224 -5.47 -19.28 -2.11
C GLY A 224 -4.56 -18.14 -1.67
N ASN A 225 -4.48 -17.07 -2.46
CA ASN A 225 -3.70 -15.88 -2.12
C ASN A 225 -4.26 -15.16 -0.87
N ARG A 226 -5.59 -14.98 -0.77
CA ARG A 226 -6.25 -14.33 0.38
C ARG A 226 -6.01 -15.10 1.67
N LEU A 227 -6.26 -16.40 1.67
CA LEU A 227 -6.09 -17.26 2.83
C LEU A 227 -4.62 -17.31 3.28
N GLN A 228 -3.67 -17.46 2.36
CA GLN A 228 -2.26 -17.50 2.71
C GLN A 228 -1.76 -16.14 3.20
N ALA A 229 -2.18 -15.04 2.57
CA ALA A 229 -1.85 -13.69 3.03
C ALA A 229 -2.36 -13.44 4.46
N PHE A 230 -3.59 -13.86 4.76
CA PHE A 230 -4.16 -13.76 6.10
C PHE A 230 -3.36 -14.58 7.11
N ARG A 231 -3.05 -15.86 6.81
CA ARG A 231 -2.25 -16.72 7.70
C ARG A 231 -0.89 -16.11 8.04
N LEU A 232 -0.19 -15.60 7.04
CA LEU A 232 1.12 -14.95 7.23
C LEU A 232 1.00 -13.68 8.08
N ALA A 233 0.02 -12.83 7.79
CA ALA A 233 -0.19 -11.61 8.55
C ALA A 233 -0.58 -11.92 10.01
N ALA A 234 -1.55 -12.81 10.24
CA ALA A 234 -1.99 -13.19 11.58
C ALA A 234 -0.87 -13.87 12.38
N GLY A 235 -0.12 -14.79 11.77
CA GLY A 235 1.00 -15.49 12.40
C GLY A 235 2.19 -14.59 12.76
N ALA A 236 2.33 -13.44 12.10
CA ALA A 236 3.37 -12.47 12.39
C ALA A 236 3.07 -11.62 13.63
N LEU A 237 1.78 -11.35 13.95
CA LEU A 237 1.39 -10.40 15.00
C LEU A 237 1.92 -10.73 16.40
N PRO A 238 1.88 -11.99 16.90
CA PRO A 238 2.39 -12.31 18.23
C PRO A 238 3.89 -12.04 18.39
N ARG A 239 4.64 -12.03 17.28
CA ARG A 239 6.10 -11.83 17.26
C ARG A 239 6.49 -10.39 16.92
N ILE A 240 5.54 -9.47 16.80
CA ILE A 240 5.76 -8.10 16.28
C ILE A 240 6.78 -7.30 17.11
N GLY A 241 6.96 -7.67 18.39
CA GLY A 241 7.94 -7.06 19.30
C GLY A 241 9.37 -7.49 19.03
N ASP A 242 9.60 -8.58 18.32
CA ASP A 242 10.95 -9.04 18.00
C ASP A 242 11.55 -8.19 16.86
N THR A 243 12.48 -7.33 17.24
CA THR A 243 13.15 -6.43 16.29
C THR A 243 14.31 -7.09 15.56
N SER A 244 14.75 -8.26 15.99
CA SER A 244 15.89 -9.00 15.44
C SER A 244 15.50 -10.09 14.44
N ASP A 245 14.21 -10.46 14.38
CA ASP A 245 13.71 -11.49 13.48
C ASP A 245 13.41 -10.94 12.07
N PRO A 246 14.25 -11.22 11.06
CA PRO A 246 13.94 -10.83 9.69
C PRO A 246 12.82 -11.68 9.09
N SER A 247 12.57 -12.91 9.60
CA SER A 247 11.55 -13.81 9.04
C SER A 247 10.15 -13.22 9.18
N LEU A 248 9.84 -12.62 10.32
CA LEU A 248 8.61 -11.85 10.56
C LEU A 248 8.36 -10.80 9.46
N ARG A 249 9.41 -10.05 9.10
CA ARG A 249 9.31 -8.99 8.10
C ARG A 249 9.14 -9.55 6.70
N VAL A 250 9.78 -10.68 6.41
CA VAL A 250 9.62 -11.43 5.16
C VAL A 250 8.20 -11.99 5.04
N GLU A 251 7.63 -12.53 6.11
CA GLU A 251 6.24 -13.00 6.14
C GLU A 251 5.24 -11.86 5.83
N LEU A 252 5.43 -10.69 6.44
CA LEU A 252 4.62 -9.50 6.13
C LEU A 252 4.82 -9.01 4.68
N CYS A 253 6.03 -9.07 4.15
CA CYS A 253 6.28 -8.79 2.72
C CYS A 253 5.55 -9.80 1.83
N ALA A 254 5.59 -11.09 2.16
CA ALA A 254 4.88 -12.13 1.42
C ALA A 254 3.36 -11.94 1.48
N ALA A 255 2.81 -11.60 2.66
CA ALA A 255 1.39 -11.29 2.80
C ALA A 255 0.97 -10.15 1.86
N THR A 256 1.75 -9.05 1.79
CA THR A 256 1.42 -7.93 0.88
C THR A 256 1.62 -8.28 -0.60
N LEU A 257 2.58 -9.13 -0.93
CA LEU A 257 2.79 -9.59 -2.29
C LEU A 257 1.57 -10.38 -2.78
N LEU A 258 1.10 -11.34 -1.97
CA LEU A 258 -0.05 -12.18 -2.29
C LEU A 258 -1.34 -11.35 -2.39
N GLN A 259 -1.57 -10.40 -1.47
CA GLN A 259 -2.72 -9.48 -1.56
C GLN A 259 -2.76 -8.70 -2.89
N ASN A 260 -1.60 -8.30 -3.40
CA ASN A 260 -1.54 -7.51 -4.62
C ASN A 260 -1.74 -8.37 -5.88
N ARG A 261 -1.53 -9.67 -5.80
CA ARG A 261 -1.78 -10.60 -6.92
C ARG A 261 -3.25 -10.76 -7.26
N GLU A 262 -4.15 -10.38 -6.37
CA GLU A 262 -5.59 -10.54 -6.56
C GLU A 262 -6.07 -10.03 -7.93
N ALA A 263 -5.67 -8.82 -8.32
CA ALA A 263 -6.02 -8.28 -9.63
C ALA A 263 -5.34 -9.01 -10.80
N ASP A 264 -4.14 -9.53 -10.58
CA ASP A 264 -3.39 -10.28 -11.60
C ASP A 264 -3.96 -11.69 -11.79
N ASP A 265 -4.51 -12.28 -10.74
CA ASP A 265 -5.07 -13.63 -10.72
C ASP A 265 -6.59 -13.65 -11.05
N GLY A 266 -7.13 -12.59 -11.61
CA GLY A 266 -8.49 -12.52 -12.12
C GLY A 266 -9.55 -12.09 -11.10
N GLY A 267 -9.13 -11.62 -9.92
CA GLY A 267 -9.98 -10.90 -9.00
C GLY A 267 -10.05 -9.41 -9.34
N THR A 268 -11.05 -8.72 -8.82
CA THR A 268 -11.11 -7.27 -8.93
C THR A 268 -10.81 -6.65 -7.58
N GLN A 269 -9.98 -5.62 -7.57
CA GLN A 269 -9.69 -4.88 -6.33
C GLN A 269 -10.92 -4.18 -5.76
N PHE A 270 -11.97 -4.04 -6.54
CA PHE A 270 -13.20 -3.30 -6.25
C PHE A 270 -14.36 -4.19 -5.83
N GLU A 271 -14.20 -5.51 -5.87
CA GLU A 271 -15.19 -6.48 -5.36
C GLU A 271 -15.18 -6.58 -3.83
N ARG A 272 -14.53 -5.64 -3.17
CA ARG A 272 -14.59 -5.54 -1.72
C ARG A 272 -15.99 -5.12 -1.28
N HIS A 273 -16.42 -5.66 -0.15
CA HIS A 273 -17.64 -5.21 0.50
C HIS A 273 -17.54 -3.70 0.86
N TRP A 274 -18.70 -3.06 0.98
CA TRP A 274 -18.84 -1.63 1.21
C TRP A 274 -17.99 -1.11 2.39
N ALA A 275 -18.05 -1.78 3.56
CA ALA A 275 -17.27 -1.40 4.73
C ALA A 275 -15.76 -1.40 4.45
N GLY A 276 -15.23 -2.41 3.72
CA GLY A 276 -13.81 -2.46 3.35
C GLY A 276 -13.38 -1.31 2.45
N ARG A 277 -14.22 -0.90 1.48
CA ARG A 277 -13.99 0.26 0.62
C ARG A 277 -13.92 1.55 1.44
N VAL A 278 -14.86 1.75 2.38
CA VAL A 278 -14.92 2.95 3.24
C VAL A 278 -13.72 3.00 4.19
N ILE A 279 -13.35 1.89 4.85
CA ILE A 279 -12.15 1.81 5.69
C ILE A 279 -10.91 2.23 4.91
N TYR A 280 -10.75 1.73 3.68
CA TYR A 280 -9.59 2.07 2.85
C TYR A 280 -9.59 3.55 2.45
N ALA A 281 -10.74 4.11 2.08
CA ALA A 281 -10.86 5.52 1.72
C ALA A 281 -10.55 6.44 2.90
N PHE A 282 -11.14 6.18 4.07
CA PHE A 282 -10.88 6.97 5.28
C PHE A 282 -9.43 6.88 5.75
N SER A 283 -8.85 5.67 5.80
CA SER A 283 -7.46 5.51 6.22
C SER A 283 -6.48 6.23 5.30
N THR A 284 -6.73 6.21 3.99
CA THR A 284 -5.91 6.92 3.00
C THR A 284 -6.07 8.43 3.11
N ALA A 285 -7.29 8.92 3.37
CA ALA A 285 -7.57 10.34 3.58
C ALA A 285 -6.92 10.85 4.87
N LEU A 286 -7.06 10.13 5.99
CA LEU A 286 -6.42 10.46 7.27
C LEU A 286 -4.90 10.55 7.14
N PHE A 287 -4.28 9.56 6.50
CA PHE A 287 -2.85 9.54 6.24
C PHE A 287 -2.38 10.75 5.41
N SER A 288 -3.20 11.21 4.45
CA SER A 288 -2.85 12.35 3.59
C SER A 288 -3.08 13.70 4.24
N VAL A 289 -4.18 13.85 4.98
CA VAL A 289 -4.57 15.11 5.62
C VAL A 289 -3.70 15.42 6.83
N PHE A 290 -3.33 14.37 7.61
CA PHE A 290 -2.60 14.54 8.86
C PHE A 290 -1.18 13.95 8.78
N PRO A 291 -0.12 14.77 8.69
CA PRO A 291 1.26 14.29 8.55
C PRO A 291 1.73 13.40 9.71
N GLY A 292 1.13 13.55 10.90
CA GLY A 292 1.44 12.75 12.08
C GLY A 292 0.77 11.38 12.13
N VAL A 293 -0.21 11.11 11.25
CA VAL A 293 -0.97 9.86 11.23
C VAL A 293 -0.37 8.90 10.22
N GLY A 294 -0.03 7.69 10.66
CA GLY A 294 0.35 6.58 9.78
C GLY A 294 -0.88 5.90 9.18
N GLN A 295 -0.70 5.15 8.10
CA GLN A 295 -1.82 4.44 7.47
C GLN A 295 -2.41 3.37 8.41
N GLY A 296 -1.58 2.73 9.24
CA GLY A 296 -2.04 1.75 10.23
C GLY A 296 -2.91 2.36 11.30
N GLU A 297 -2.47 3.49 11.86
CA GLU A 297 -3.23 4.24 12.87
C GLU A 297 -4.56 4.75 12.27
N GLY A 298 -4.53 5.28 11.04
CA GLY A 298 -5.75 5.72 10.36
C GLY A 298 -6.72 4.57 10.07
N THR A 299 -6.22 3.41 9.64
CA THR A 299 -7.03 2.21 9.42
C THR A 299 -7.66 1.72 10.72
N SER A 300 -6.84 1.59 11.75
CA SER A 300 -7.22 1.09 13.06
C SER A 300 -8.30 1.96 13.73
N ALA A 301 -8.14 3.27 13.66
CA ALA A 301 -9.07 4.22 14.29
C ALA A 301 -10.49 4.22 13.70
N VAL A 302 -10.67 3.72 12.48
CA VAL A 302 -11.98 3.71 11.81
C VAL A 302 -12.57 2.32 11.59
N ALA A 303 -11.74 1.26 11.58
CA ALA A 303 -12.16 -0.06 11.12
C ALA A 303 -13.34 -0.63 11.91
N GLY A 304 -13.26 -0.69 13.24
CA GLY A 304 -14.32 -1.24 14.07
C GLY A 304 -15.64 -0.48 13.93
N THR A 305 -15.59 0.86 13.94
CA THR A 305 -16.81 1.69 13.78
C THR A 305 -17.45 1.51 12.41
N VAL A 306 -16.64 1.52 11.34
CA VAL A 306 -17.15 1.34 9.96
C VAL A 306 -17.80 -0.05 9.81
N LEU A 307 -17.18 -1.10 10.36
CA LEU A 307 -17.76 -2.45 10.32
C LEU A 307 -19.10 -2.54 11.06
N ARG A 308 -19.20 -1.97 12.25
CA ARG A 308 -20.45 -1.97 13.03
C ARG A 308 -21.59 -1.22 12.32
N GLN A 309 -21.28 -0.13 11.61
CA GLN A 309 -22.29 0.70 10.96
C GLN A 309 -22.63 0.28 9.53
N LEU A 310 -21.67 -0.24 8.77
CA LEU A 310 -21.85 -0.53 7.36
C LEU A 310 -21.76 -2.01 7.02
N GLY A 311 -21.35 -2.87 7.96
CA GLY A 311 -21.19 -4.31 7.71
C GLY A 311 -22.49 -5.01 7.33
N THR A 312 -23.63 -4.52 7.79
CA THR A 312 -24.95 -5.06 7.44
C THR A 312 -25.31 -4.89 5.96
N ARG A 313 -24.61 -4.04 5.21
CA ARG A 313 -24.78 -3.93 3.75
C ARG A 313 -24.28 -5.18 3.00
N ASP A 314 -23.30 -5.89 3.59
CA ASP A 314 -22.66 -7.08 2.99
C ASP A 314 -22.58 -8.21 4.04
N PRO A 315 -23.70 -8.77 4.51
CA PRO A 315 -23.72 -9.70 5.64
C PRO A 315 -22.92 -10.97 5.38
N GLU A 316 -22.93 -11.50 4.16
CA GLU A 316 -22.12 -12.67 3.80
C GLU A 316 -20.61 -12.38 3.86
N ALA A 317 -20.19 -11.16 3.53
CA ALA A 317 -18.80 -10.75 3.67
C ALA A 317 -18.39 -10.76 5.15
N MET A 318 -19.26 -10.25 6.03
CA MET A 318 -19.03 -10.27 7.48
C MET A 318 -18.93 -11.70 8.03
N VAL A 319 -19.80 -12.61 7.61
CA VAL A 319 -19.75 -14.03 8.02
C VAL A 319 -18.42 -14.68 7.59
N ARG A 320 -17.96 -14.42 6.35
CA ARG A 320 -16.66 -14.96 5.88
C ARG A 320 -15.49 -14.45 6.74
N MET A 321 -15.48 -13.15 7.04
CA MET A 321 -14.47 -12.56 7.92
C MET A 321 -14.55 -13.11 9.35
N ALA A 322 -15.77 -13.25 9.91
CA ALA A 322 -15.97 -13.79 11.25
C ALA A 322 -15.47 -15.23 11.38
N ARG A 323 -15.70 -16.06 10.35
CA ARG A 323 -15.14 -17.43 10.29
C ARG A 323 -13.64 -17.45 10.25
N ALA A 324 -13.03 -16.58 9.44
CA ALA A 324 -11.57 -16.50 9.33
C ALA A 324 -10.89 -16.00 10.63
N LEU A 325 -11.61 -15.17 11.40
CA LEU A 325 -11.16 -14.67 12.71
C LEU A 325 -11.50 -15.61 13.88
N ASP A 326 -12.13 -16.76 13.59
CA ASP A 326 -12.59 -17.74 14.59
C ASP A 326 -13.57 -17.17 15.63
N VAL A 327 -14.43 -16.25 15.17
CA VAL A 327 -15.47 -15.61 16.00
C VAL A 327 -16.89 -15.93 15.52
N TRP A 328 -17.03 -16.93 14.63
CA TRP A 328 -18.29 -17.43 14.11
C TRP A 328 -18.54 -18.85 14.58
N GLY A 329 -19.58 -19.07 15.38
CA GLY A 329 -19.97 -20.38 15.88
C GLY A 329 -21.42 -20.76 15.55
N ASP A 330 -21.82 -21.98 15.91
CA ASP A 330 -23.18 -22.46 15.77
C ASP A 330 -24.14 -21.57 16.57
N GLY A 331 -25.28 -21.24 15.97
CA GLY A 331 -26.29 -20.37 16.59
C GLY A 331 -26.00 -18.86 16.51
N THR A 332 -24.87 -18.45 15.91
CA THR A 332 -24.60 -17.02 15.68
C THR A 332 -25.55 -16.46 14.62
N LEU A 333 -26.24 -15.37 14.93
CA LEU A 333 -27.14 -14.72 13.99
C LEU A 333 -26.31 -13.89 12.98
N ILE A 334 -26.76 -13.84 11.73
CA ILE A 334 -26.06 -13.16 10.65
C ILE A 334 -25.82 -11.67 10.95
N ASP A 335 -26.77 -11.04 11.63
CA ASP A 335 -26.69 -9.63 12.02
C ASP A 335 -25.65 -9.34 13.13
N GLU A 336 -25.17 -10.38 13.82
CA GLU A 336 -24.09 -10.26 14.80
C GLU A 336 -22.69 -10.23 14.14
N ALA A 337 -22.57 -10.73 12.92
CA ALA A 337 -21.27 -10.87 12.25
C ALA A 337 -20.48 -9.55 12.17
N PRO A 338 -21.07 -8.39 11.81
CA PRO A 338 -20.34 -7.12 11.78
C PRO A 338 -19.74 -6.73 13.13
N PHE A 339 -20.47 -6.95 14.21
CA PHE A 339 -20.06 -6.63 15.58
C PHE A 339 -18.93 -7.55 16.04
N ARG A 340 -19.06 -8.86 15.81
CA ARG A 340 -18.03 -9.85 16.17
C ARG A 340 -16.71 -9.60 15.42
N VAL A 341 -16.78 -9.30 14.13
CA VAL A 341 -15.59 -8.93 13.33
C VAL A 341 -14.96 -7.65 13.84
N ALA A 342 -15.77 -6.64 14.14
CA ALA A 342 -15.29 -5.36 14.67
C ALA A 342 -14.58 -5.54 16.02
N ASP A 343 -15.17 -6.29 16.94
CA ASP A 343 -14.61 -6.54 18.28
C ASP A 343 -13.29 -7.34 18.20
N ALA A 344 -13.25 -8.36 17.34
CA ALA A 344 -12.02 -9.11 17.11
C ALA A 344 -10.89 -8.24 16.52
N LEU A 345 -11.21 -7.39 15.54
CA LEU A 345 -10.24 -6.46 14.97
C LEU A 345 -9.77 -5.44 15.99
N ASP A 346 -10.69 -4.81 16.74
CA ASP A 346 -10.33 -3.82 17.76
C ASP A 346 -9.41 -4.46 18.82
N THR A 347 -9.67 -5.71 19.23
CA THR A 347 -8.84 -6.46 20.17
C THR A 347 -7.43 -6.66 19.63
N VAL A 348 -7.30 -7.13 18.39
CA VAL A 348 -5.99 -7.35 17.75
C VAL A 348 -5.24 -6.02 17.58
N LEU A 349 -5.91 -4.98 17.09
CA LEU A 349 -5.30 -3.68 16.86
C LEU A 349 -4.84 -3.02 18.16
N HIS A 350 -5.65 -3.14 19.22
CA HIS A 350 -5.28 -2.67 20.55
C HIS A 350 -4.02 -3.40 21.08
N SER A 351 -3.92 -4.70 20.89
CA SER A 351 -2.74 -5.49 21.30
C SER A 351 -1.45 -5.05 20.58
N LEU A 352 -1.57 -4.48 19.36
CA LEU A 352 -0.46 -3.88 18.63
C LEU A 352 -0.14 -2.44 19.07
N GLY A 353 -0.88 -1.89 20.03
CA GLY A 353 -0.76 -0.51 20.48
C GLY A 353 -1.32 0.50 19.48
N MET A 354 -2.24 0.07 18.61
CA MET A 354 -2.90 0.96 17.64
C MET A 354 -4.15 1.61 18.24
N PRO A 355 -4.46 2.85 17.88
CA PRO A 355 -5.67 3.53 18.32
C PRO A 355 -6.91 2.93 17.64
N THR A 356 -8.00 2.73 18.37
CA THR A 356 -9.28 2.24 17.83
C THR A 356 -10.35 3.35 17.75
N ARG A 357 -9.92 4.60 17.97
CA ARG A 357 -10.76 5.82 17.88
C ARG A 357 -9.97 6.97 17.29
N LEU A 358 -10.63 7.84 16.52
CA LEU A 358 -10.02 9.04 15.93
C LEU A 358 -9.54 10.04 16.99
N SER A 359 -10.25 10.15 18.12
CA SER A 359 -9.87 11.03 19.23
C SER A 359 -8.48 10.73 19.79
N ALA A 360 -8.00 9.50 19.67
CA ALA A 360 -6.65 9.10 20.08
C ALA A 360 -5.54 9.54 19.13
N LEU A 361 -5.88 10.02 17.92
CA LEU A 361 -4.90 10.43 16.90
C LEU A 361 -4.38 11.86 17.09
N ARG A 362 -4.83 12.60 18.09
CA ARG A 362 -4.47 14.01 18.32
C ARG A 362 -4.77 14.92 17.11
N ILE A 363 -5.83 14.63 16.39
CA ILE A 363 -6.34 15.45 15.29
C ILE A 363 -7.51 16.31 15.77
N SER A 364 -7.86 17.35 15.04
CA SER A 364 -9.04 18.15 15.38
C SER A 364 -10.31 17.53 14.79
N ARG A 365 -11.37 17.41 15.59
CA ARG A 365 -12.69 16.97 15.09
C ARG A 365 -13.23 17.89 13.99
N ALA A 366 -12.89 19.18 14.04
CA ALA A 366 -13.28 20.17 13.03
C ALA A 366 -12.68 19.86 11.63
N GLU A 367 -11.61 19.06 11.56
CA GLU A 367 -10.99 18.65 10.28
C GLU A 367 -11.64 17.41 9.63
N LEU A 368 -12.60 16.74 10.31
CA LEU A 368 -13.25 15.54 9.75
C LEU A 368 -13.96 15.80 8.42
N PRO A 369 -14.61 16.94 8.17
CA PRO A 369 -15.18 17.23 6.85
C PRO A 369 -14.13 17.18 5.73
N ARG A 370 -12.92 17.64 6.00
CA ARG A 370 -11.81 17.56 5.04
C ARG A 370 -11.41 16.12 4.75
N VAL A 371 -11.44 15.23 5.75
CA VAL A 371 -11.18 13.80 5.56
C VAL A 371 -12.25 13.18 4.65
N VAL A 372 -13.53 13.53 4.85
CA VAL A 372 -14.62 13.08 3.96
C VAL A 372 -14.35 13.52 2.53
N GLU A 373 -14.04 14.80 2.29
CA GLU A 373 -13.76 15.32 0.94
C GLU A 373 -12.61 14.56 0.25
N HIS A 374 -11.52 14.28 0.99
CA HIS A 374 -10.41 13.50 0.45
C HIS A 374 -10.80 12.04 0.15
N SER A 375 -11.69 11.44 0.95
CA SER A 375 -12.14 10.06 0.74
C SER A 375 -13.04 9.89 -0.49
N LEU A 376 -13.75 10.95 -0.93
CA LEU A 376 -14.54 10.95 -2.17
C LEU A 376 -13.68 10.89 -3.45
N ARG A 377 -12.35 11.04 -3.33
CA ARG A 377 -11.40 10.99 -4.44
C ARG A 377 -10.39 9.89 -4.19
N ASN A 378 -10.83 8.65 -4.35
CA ASN A 378 -10.00 7.47 -4.15
C ASN A 378 -10.34 6.41 -5.19
N PHE A 379 -9.57 6.38 -6.29
CA PHE A 379 -9.78 5.44 -7.39
C PHE A 379 -9.82 3.98 -6.92
N ASN A 380 -8.95 3.61 -5.98
CA ASN A 380 -8.88 2.23 -5.51
C ASN A 380 -10.06 1.80 -4.61
N ALA A 381 -10.74 2.74 -3.96
CA ALA A 381 -11.90 2.45 -3.12
C ALA A 381 -13.21 2.62 -3.89
N ASP A 382 -13.26 3.62 -4.77
CA ASP A 382 -14.50 4.07 -5.39
C ASP A 382 -14.28 4.64 -6.81
N PRO A 383 -13.94 3.77 -7.79
CA PRO A 383 -13.74 4.19 -9.17
C PRO A 383 -15.03 4.74 -9.81
N GLU A 384 -16.20 4.21 -9.41
CA GLU A 384 -17.52 4.61 -9.91
C GLU A 384 -18.09 5.83 -9.22
N ARG A 385 -17.41 6.35 -8.19
CA ARG A 385 -17.79 7.54 -7.42
C ARG A 385 -19.16 7.45 -6.74
N GLU A 386 -19.49 6.28 -6.25
CA GLU A 386 -20.71 6.04 -5.46
C GLU A 386 -20.69 6.82 -4.14
N PHE A 387 -19.50 7.00 -3.54
CA PHE A 387 -19.32 7.74 -2.27
C PHE A 387 -19.79 9.18 -2.33
N VAL A 388 -19.80 9.80 -3.50
CA VAL A 388 -20.31 11.18 -3.68
C VAL A 388 -21.79 11.26 -3.29
N ARG A 389 -22.57 10.21 -3.61
CA ARG A 389 -24.00 10.12 -3.28
C ARG A 389 -24.24 9.80 -1.80
N GLU A 390 -23.24 9.23 -1.14
CA GLU A 390 -23.30 8.79 0.26
C GLU A 390 -22.51 9.70 1.21
N ARG A 391 -22.24 10.94 0.78
CA ARG A 391 -21.42 11.91 1.54
C ARG A 391 -21.90 12.10 2.98
N GLU A 392 -23.21 12.23 3.19
CA GLU A 392 -23.78 12.43 4.53
C GLU A 392 -23.59 11.19 5.41
N LEU A 393 -23.82 10.01 4.86
CA LEU A 393 -23.56 8.75 5.56
C LEU A 393 -22.07 8.63 5.94
N LEU A 394 -21.16 8.90 5.01
CA LEU A 394 -19.72 8.85 5.29
C LEU A 394 -19.32 9.86 6.39
N SER A 395 -19.90 11.05 6.36
CA SER A 395 -19.71 12.06 7.41
C SER A 395 -20.22 11.56 8.77
N HIS A 396 -21.41 10.95 8.81
CA HIS A 396 -21.98 10.35 10.02
C HIS A 396 -21.07 9.24 10.58
N VAL A 397 -20.66 8.29 9.74
CA VAL A 397 -19.79 7.16 10.13
C VAL A 397 -18.44 7.65 10.65
N LEU A 398 -17.82 8.63 9.98
CA LEU A 398 -16.54 9.18 10.40
C LEU A 398 -16.65 9.92 11.74
N ASN A 399 -17.73 10.66 11.97
CA ASN A 399 -18.00 11.31 13.25
C ASN A 399 -18.25 10.30 14.39
N ALA A 400 -18.87 9.16 14.10
CA ALA A 400 -19.08 8.09 15.08
C ALA A 400 -17.76 7.37 15.46
N ALA A 401 -16.72 7.44 14.61
CA ALA A 401 -15.41 6.90 14.91
C ALA A 401 -14.57 7.79 15.84
N TRP A 402 -15.08 8.99 16.17
CA TRP A 402 -14.42 9.88 17.14
C TRP A 402 -14.58 9.35 18.57
#